data_1b47c563f369ca01a34debd9bf009629
#
_entry.id   1b47c563f369ca01a34debd9bf009629
#
_cell.length_a   1.000
_cell.length_b   1.000
_cell.length_c   1.000
_cell.angle_alpha   90.00
_cell.angle_beta   90.00
_cell.angle_gamma   90.00
#
_symmetry.space_group_name_H-M   'P 1'
#
loop_
_entity.id
_entity.type
_entity.pdbx_description
1 polymer ?
#
loop_
_entity_poly.entity_id
_entity_poly.type
_entity_poly.pdbx_seq_one_letter_code
_entity_poly.pdbx_strand_id
1 'polypeptide(L)'
;MTHCRVPAFLHPALLTAALCSALWLAGCGSPGGQVPGQLSDAAGPRTAAGTPSSSRAASAIAYRQDAARHVYALNTGRIYAGKLPPLLYAVGTLQVHIDERGQVRSLHWLRAPTHAPDAIAGIERTVLAAAPYPVSPRLGAVVWTDTWLWDRSGRFQLDTLSEGQLQQ
;
A
#
# COMPACT_ATOMS: atom_id res chain seq x y z
N MET A 1 -50.64 12.40 2.18
CA MET A 1 -51.39 11.16 2.45
C MET A 1 -51.01 10.14 1.37
N THR A 2 -50.12 9.22 1.64
CA THR A 2 -50.06 7.89 1.01
C THR A 2 -48.95 7.12 1.70
N HIS A 3 -49.35 6.22 2.57
CA HIS A 3 -48.48 5.27 3.26
C HIS A 3 -48.09 4.15 2.31
N CYS A 4 -46.79 3.79 2.24
CA CYS A 4 -46.39 2.52 1.63
C CYS A 4 -45.71 1.64 2.67
N ARG A 5 -46.37 0.47 2.87
CA ARG A 5 -46.11 -0.58 3.83
C ARG A 5 -44.87 -1.40 3.50
N VAL A 6 -44.12 -1.75 4.55
CA VAL A 6 -43.06 -2.76 4.56
C VAL A 6 -43.68 -4.15 4.75
N PRO A 7 -43.28 -5.20 4.03
CA PRO A 7 -43.56 -6.58 4.45
C PRO A 7 -42.36 -7.20 5.16
N ALA A 8 -42.59 -7.67 6.37
CA ALA A 8 -41.74 -8.57 7.13
C ALA A 8 -41.84 -9.99 6.56
N PHE A 9 -40.71 -10.64 6.29
CA PHE A 9 -40.64 -12.08 6.08
C PHE A 9 -39.87 -12.73 7.22
N LEU A 10 -40.65 -13.35 8.11
CA LEU A 10 -40.20 -14.41 9.04
C LEU A 10 -40.11 -15.73 8.26
N HIS A 11 -38.99 -16.47 8.42
CA HIS A 11 -38.98 -17.92 8.16
C HIS A 11 -38.24 -18.65 9.28
N PRO A 12 -38.77 -19.83 9.67
CA PRO A 12 -38.38 -20.49 10.89
C PRO A 12 -37.28 -21.55 10.74
N ALA A 13 -36.76 -21.91 11.88
CA ALA A 13 -35.77 -22.92 12.19
C ALA A 13 -36.06 -24.31 11.60
N LEU A 14 -35.01 -25.04 11.26
CA LEU A 14 -35.01 -26.51 11.27
C LEU A 14 -33.67 -27.01 11.83
N LEU A 15 -33.78 -27.58 13.02
CA LEU A 15 -32.81 -28.43 13.68
C LEU A 15 -32.70 -29.76 12.92
N THR A 16 -31.50 -30.25 12.68
CA THR A 16 -31.20 -31.68 12.56
C THR A 16 -29.89 -32.01 13.23
N ALA A 17 -30.01 -32.73 14.32
CA ALA A 17 -28.94 -33.43 15.02
C ALA A 17 -28.65 -34.74 14.30
N ALA A 18 -27.37 -35.10 14.13
CA ALA A 18 -26.93 -36.45 13.84
C ALA A 18 -25.68 -36.75 14.62
N LEU A 19 -25.81 -37.58 15.64
CA LEU A 19 -24.73 -38.33 16.34
C LEU A 19 -24.26 -39.50 15.46
N CYS A 20 -22.95 -39.76 15.41
CA CYS A 20 -22.35 -41.08 15.25
C CYS A 20 -20.89 -40.96 15.71
N SER A 21 -20.55 -41.39 16.89
CA SER A 21 -20.06 -42.74 17.31
C SER A 21 -18.57 -42.98 16.96
N ALA A 22 -17.83 -43.10 18.02
CA ALA A 22 -16.47 -43.50 18.30
C ALA A 22 -15.96 -44.71 17.49
N LEU A 23 -14.65 -44.72 17.18
CA LEU A 23 -13.80 -45.90 17.22
C LEU A 23 -12.38 -45.57 17.68
N TRP A 24 -12.01 -46.12 18.81
CA TRP A 24 -10.68 -46.20 19.36
C TRP A 24 -9.86 -47.20 18.57
N LEU A 25 -8.63 -46.85 18.18
CA LEU A 25 -7.56 -47.84 17.94
C LEU A 25 -6.28 -47.33 18.58
N ALA A 26 -5.93 -47.96 19.67
CA ALA A 26 -4.63 -47.90 20.33
C ALA A 26 -3.60 -48.59 19.46
N GLY A 27 -2.46 -47.95 19.18
CA GLY A 27 -1.29 -48.49 18.57
C GLY A 27 -0.04 -48.01 19.30
N CYS A 28 0.47 -48.81 20.25
CA CYS A 28 1.81 -48.66 20.82
C CYS A 28 2.85 -49.16 19.82
N GLY A 29 3.98 -48.47 19.72
CA GLY A 29 5.14 -49.03 19.02
C GLY A 29 6.31 -48.07 18.88
N SER A 30 7.19 -48.05 19.87
CA SER A 30 8.68 -47.99 19.91
C SER A 30 9.51 -46.87 19.24
N PRO A 31 10.63 -46.50 19.90
CA PRO A 31 11.43 -45.34 19.58
C PRO A 31 12.60 -45.64 18.63
N GLY A 32 12.96 -44.71 17.82
CA GLY A 32 14.23 -44.75 17.10
C GLY A 32 14.25 -43.97 15.82
N GLY A 33 15.13 -42.98 15.75
CA GLY A 33 15.56 -42.39 14.49
C GLY A 33 15.24 -40.90 14.33
N GLN A 34 16.08 -40.07 14.89
CA GLN A 34 16.18 -38.67 14.48
C GLN A 34 16.70 -38.58 13.05
N VAL A 35 15.87 -38.06 12.16
CA VAL A 35 16.31 -37.51 10.88
C VAL A 35 15.79 -36.06 10.84
N PRO A 36 16.64 -35.05 10.73
CA PRO A 36 16.16 -33.68 10.52
C PRO A 36 15.73 -33.56 9.07
N GLY A 37 14.49 -33.94 8.79
CA GLY A 37 13.84 -33.65 7.53
C GLY A 37 13.34 -32.22 7.57
N GLN A 38 14.00 -31.36 6.82
CA GLN A 38 13.48 -30.01 6.48
C GLN A 38 12.14 -30.20 5.76
N LEU A 39 11.07 -29.93 6.47
CA LEU A 39 9.79 -29.62 5.84
C LEU A 39 9.94 -28.25 5.22
N SER A 40 10.17 -28.22 3.91
CA SER A 40 10.00 -27.03 3.09
C SER A 40 8.51 -26.67 3.10
N ASP A 41 8.10 -25.85 4.05
CA ASP A 41 6.86 -25.12 3.96
C ASP A 41 6.97 -24.26 2.71
N ALA A 42 6.23 -24.63 1.67
CA ALA A 42 5.93 -23.77 0.54
C ALA A 42 5.07 -22.61 1.06
N ALA A 43 5.72 -21.66 1.71
CA ALA A 43 5.14 -20.38 2.00
C ALA A 43 4.96 -19.66 0.66
N GLY A 44 3.71 -19.58 0.18
CA GLY A 44 3.33 -18.68 -0.88
C GLY A 44 3.82 -17.25 -0.58
N PRO A 45 3.89 -16.36 -1.57
CA PRO A 45 4.43 -15.03 -1.39
C PRO A 45 3.61 -14.30 -0.32
N ARG A 46 4.08 -14.38 0.93
CA ARG A 46 3.68 -13.42 1.95
C ARG A 46 4.27 -12.11 1.49
N THR A 47 3.43 -11.18 1.03
CA THR A 47 3.75 -9.77 1.04
C THR A 47 4.20 -9.48 2.46
N ALA A 48 5.52 -9.38 2.65
CA ALA A 48 6.08 -8.97 3.91
C ALA A 48 5.53 -7.57 4.17
N ALA A 49 4.58 -7.47 5.09
CA ALA A 49 4.24 -6.20 5.69
C ALA A 49 5.50 -5.76 6.44
N GLY A 50 6.39 -5.08 5.72
CA GLY A 50 7.65 -4.58 6.27
C GLY A 50 7.31 -3.69 7.46
N THR A 51 8.05 -3.84 8.55
CA THR A 51 7.96 -2.89 9.67
C THR A 51 8.21 -1.50 9.12
N PRO A 52 7.32 -0.53 9.35
CA PRO A 52 7.51 0.82 8.84
C PRO A 52 8.81 1.40 9.40
N SER A 53 9.59 2.05 8.53
CA SER A 53 10.78 2.77 8.96
C SER A 53 10.37 3.96 9.85
N SER A 54 11.29 4.41 10.71
CA SER A 54 11.04 5.56 11.59
C SER A 54 11.45 6.85 10.91
N SER A 55 10.58 7.86 10.93
CA SER A 55 10.87 9.24 10.55
C SER A 55 11.12 10.10 11.79
N ARG A 56 12.12 10.97 11.74
CA ARG A 56 12.40 11.97 12.77
C ARG A 56 11.72 13.32 12.51
N ALA A 57 10.92 13.42 11.48
CA ALA A 57 10.26 14.65 11.11
C ALA A 57 9.38 15.19 12.23
N ALA A 58 9.50 16.48 12.49
CA ALA A 58 8.73 17.21 13.50
C ALA A 58 7.67 18.13 12.86
N SER A 59 7.61 18.18 11.54
CA SER A 59 6.65 18.96 10.77
C SER A 59 6.27 18.23 9.48
N ALA A 60 5.11 18.56 8.91
CA ALA A 60 4.67 18.02 7.62
C ALA A 60 5.67 18.34 6.49
N ILE A 61 6.30 19.52 6.52
CA ILE A 61 7.33 19.92 5.53
C ILE A 61 8.55 19.01 5.62
N ALA A 62 9.04 18.72 6.81
CA ALA A 62 10.16 17.81 7.01
C ALA A 62 9.78 16.36 6.61
N TYR A 63 8.57 15.92 6.94
CA TYR A 63 8.06 14.61 6.58
C TYR A 63 7.98 14.40 5.07
N ARG A 64 7.69 15.44 4.31
CA ARG A 64 7.62 15.41 2.85
C ARG A 64 8.89 14.82 2.23
N GLN A 65 10.06 15.20 2.75
CA GLN A 65 11.34 14.65 2.27
C GLN A 65 11.51 13.17 2.63
N ASP A 66 11.09 12.76 3.81
CA ASP A 66 11.22 11.36 4.25
C ASP A 66 10.31 10.45 3.42
N ALA A 67 9.06 10.88 3.17
CA ALA A 67 8.13 10.16 2.31
C ALA A 67 8.64 10.08 0.85
N ALA A 68 9.15 11.19 0.30
CA ALA A 68 9.69 11.21 -1.04
C ALA A 68 10.91 10.28 -1.20
N ARG A 69 11.85 10.30 -0.24
CA ARG A 69 13.01 9.38 -0.22
C ARG A 69 12.58 7.92 -0.12
N HIS A 70 11.55 7.64 0.67
CA HIS A 70 10.98 6.30 0.80
C HIS A 70 10.45 5.78 -0.54
N VAL A 71 9.66 6.58 -1.25
CA VAL A 71 9.18 6.25 -2.59
C VAL A 71 10.34 6.02 -3.56
N TYR A 72 11.37 6.86 -3.52
CA TYR A 72 12.56 6.72 -4.38
C TYR A 72 13.29 5.40 -4.10
N ALA A 73 13.51 5.06 -2.83
CA ALA A 73 14.19 3.82 -2.44
C ALA A 73 13.49 2.55 -2.98
N LEU A 74 12.16 2.58 -3.04
CA LEU A 74 11.36 1.47 -3.56
C LEU A 74 11.21 1.47 -5.10
N ASN A 75 11.61 2.56 -5.77
CA ASN A 75 11.42 2.73 -7.21
C ASN A 75 12.70 3.14 -7.95
N THR A 76 13.87 2.70 -7.50
CA THR A 76 15.17 3.12 -8.05
C THR A 76 15.29 2.98 -9.57
N GLY A 77 14.74 1.89 -10.14
CA GLY A 77 14.73 1.67 -11.60
C GLY A 77 13.74 2.56 -12.38
N ARG A 78 12.86 3.28 -11.68
CA ARG A 78 11.83 4.15 -12.28
C ARG A 78 12.07 5.63 -12.01
N ILE A 79 13.06 5.97 -11.23
CA ILE A 79 13.43 7.36 -11.03
C ILE A 79 14.08 7.88 -12.32
N TYR A 80 13.61 9.02 -12.80
CA TYR A 80 14.22 9.68 -13.94
C TYR A 80 15.56 10.27 -13.50
N ALA A 81 16.65 9.82 -14.11
CA ALA A 81 18.00 10.27 -13.76
C ALA A 81 18.31 11.62 -14.41
N GLY A 82 18.89 12.54 -13.65
CA GLY A 82 19.27 13.86 -14.14
C GLY A 82 18.09 14.82 -14.30
N LYS A 83 18.34 15.92 -15.00
CA LYS A 83 17.31 16.92 -15.26
C LYS A 83 16.23 16.40 -16.19
N LEU A 84 14.98 16.69 -15.85
CA LEU A 84 13.81 16.31 -16.62
C LEU A 84 13.77 17.01 -18.00
N PRO A 85 13.13 16.40 -19.01
CA PRO A 85 12.93 17.04 -20.31
C PRO A 85 12.03 18.28 -20.18
N PRO A 86 12.11 19.23 -21.14
CA PRO A 86 11.30 20.44 -21.09
C PRO A 86 9.79 20.19 -21.10
N LEU A 87 9.38 19.11 -21.78
CA LEU A 87 7.97 18.69 -21.86
C LEU A 87 7.78 17.37 -21.15
N LEU A 88 7.07 17.40 -20.03
CA LEU A 88 6.66 16.21 -19.29
C LEU A 88 5.35 15.66 -19.84
N TYR A 89 5.20 14.35 -19.76
CA TYR A 89 3.96 13.69 -20.16
C TYR A 89 2.80 14.03 -19.22
N ALA A 90 3.07 14.05 -17.90
CA ALA A 90 2.07 14.43 -16.91
C ALA A 90 2.71 15.13 -15.71
N VAL A 91 2.02 16.13 -15.20
CA VAL A 91 2.35 16.81 -13.94
C VAL A 91 1.09 16.87 -13.09
N GLY A 92 1.17 16.35 -11.88
CA GLY A 92 0.02 16.31 -10.99
C GLY A 92 0.42 16.42 -9.52
N THR A 93 -0.42 17.07 -8.71
CA THR A 93 -0.21 17.22 -7.27
C THR A 93 -1.20 16.36 -6.51
N LEU A 94 -0.65 15.42 -5.72
CA LEU A 94 -1.40 14.43 -4.97
C LEU A 94 -1.20 14.62 -3.47
N GLN A 95 -2.29 14.56 -2.71
CA GLN A 95 -2.27 14.40 -1.26
C GLN A 95 -2.50 12.94 -0.89
N VAL A 96 -1.67 12.44 0.01
CA VAL A 96 -1.72 11.09 0.54
C VAL A 96 -1.96 11.16 2.04
N HIS A 97 -3.08 10.64 2.49
CA HIS A 97 -3.40 10.53 3.92
C HIS A 97 -2.80 9.24 4.46
N ILE A 98 -1.86 9.37 5.39
CA ILE A 98 -1.09 8.27 5.98
C ILE A 98 -1.42 8.21 7.46
N ASP A 99 -1.72 7.01 7.95
CA ASP A 99 -2.03 6.82 9.37
C ASP A 99 -0.76 6.64 10.22
N GLU A 100 -0.96 6.51 11.53
CA GLU A 100 0.09 6.31 12.53
C GLU A 100 0.89 5.00 12.33
N ARG A 101 0.40 4.09 11.50
CA ARG A 101 1.06 2.83 11.14
C ARG A 101 1.75 2.88 9.78
N GLY A 102 1.76 4.04 9.13
CA GLY A 102 2.32 4.23 7.79
C GLY A 102 1.42 3.73 6.66
N GLN A 103 0.16 3.37 6.94
CA GLN A 103 -0.76 2.87 5.92
C GLN A 103 -1.45 4.03 5.20
N VAL A 104 -1.60 3.91 3.88
CA VAL A 104 -2.35 4.87 3.08
C VAL A 104 -3.85 4.67 3.33
N ARG A 105 -4.52 5.73 3.77
CA ARG A 105 -5.96 5.74 4.05
C ARG A 105 -6.78 6.28 2.90
N SER A 106 -6.29 7.32 2.25
CA SER A 106 -6.93 7.90 1.08
C SER A 106 -5.95 8.69 0.22
N LEU A 107 -6.33 8.87 -1.03
CA LEU A 107 -5.64 9.70 -2.01
C LEU A 107 -6.58 10.83 -2.43
N HIS A 108 -6.05 12.03 -2.52
CA HIS A 108 -6.79 13.19 -2.99
C HIS A 108 -5.96 14.00 -3.97
N TRP A 109 -6.42 14.12 -5.20
CA TRP A 109 -5.77 14.93 -6.22
C TRP A 109 -6.09 16.41 -6.02
N LEU A 110 -5.09 17.21 -5.69
CA LEU A 110 -5.22 18.67 -5.74
C LEU A 110 -5.20 19.17 -7.18
N ARG A 111 -4.38 18.50 -8.02
CA ARG A 111 -4.30 18.74 -9.45
C ARG A 111 -4.05 17.42 -10.16
N ALA A 112 -5.08 16.87 -10.76
CA ALA A 112 -4.96 15.63 -11.54
C ALA A 112 -4.56 15.94 -13.00
N PRO A 113 -3.62 15.17 -13.58
CA PRO A 113 -3.30 15.27 -15.00
C PRO A 113 -4.35 14.53 -15.84
N THR A 114 -5.54 15.12 -15.99
CA THR A 114 -6.73 14.48 -16.58
C THR A 114 -6.56 14.03 -18.03
N HIS A 115 -5.57 14.59 -18.74
CA HIS A 115 -5.19 14.17 -20.10
C HIS A 115 -4.37 12.87 -20.14
N ALA A 116 -3.91 12.36 -18.99
CA ALA A 116 -3.05 11.18 -18.87
C ALA A 116 -3.59 10.21 -17.80
N PRO A 117 -4.71 9.51 -18.04
CA PRO A 117 -5.32 8.61 -17.06
C PRO A 117 -4.42 7.41 -16.69
N ASP A 118 -3.57 6.98 -17.60
CA ASP A 118 -2.55 5.97 -17.35
C ASP A 118 -1.48 6.43 -16.35
N ALA A 119 -1.07 7.71 -16.41
CA ALA A 119 -0.17 8.30 -15.44
C ALA A 119 -0.84 8.42 -14.06
N ILE A 120 -2.12 8.85 -14.00
CA ILE A 120 -2.90 8.86 -12.75
C ILE A 120 -2.87 7.48 -12.10
N ALA A 121 -3.30 6.45 -12.84
CA ALA A 121 -3.31 5.08 -12.33
C ALA A 121 -1.91 4.57 -11.97
N GLY A 122 -0.87 4.97 -12.69
CA GLY A 122 0.52 4.64 -12.42
C GLY A 122 1.03 5.25 -11.12
N ILE A 123 0.73 6.52 -10.87
CA ILE A 123 1.07 7.25 -9.65
C ILE A 123 0.36 6.63 -8.44
N GLU A 124 -0.94 6.42 -8.53
CA GLU A 124 -1.72 5.83 -7.44
C GLU A 124 -1.21 4.44 -7.05
N ARG A 125 -0.95 3.57 -8.03
CA ARG A 125 -0.34 2.26 -7.77
C ARG A 125 1.04 2.38 -7.09
N THR A 126 1.86 3.33 -7.52
CA THR A 126 3.20 3.55 -6.94
C THR A 126 3.09 3.98 -5.48
N VAL A 127 2.16 4.89 -5.17
CA VAL A 127 1.90 5.37 -3.80
C VAL A 127 1.38 4.24 -2.91
N LEU A 128 0.40 3.48 -3.37
CA LEU A 128 -0.19 2.38 -2.60
C LEU A 128 0.82 1.25 -2.36
N ALA A 129 1.64 0.92 -3.36
CA ALA A 129 2.67 -0.11 -3.24
C ALA A 129 3.83 0.30 -2.31
N ALA A 130 4.01 1.59 -2.04
CA ALA A 130 5.04 2.09 -1.13
C ALA A 130 4.65 1.99 0.35
N ALA A 131 3.41 1.61 0.68
CA ALA A 131 3.03 1.39 2.08
C ALA A 131 3.71 0.13 2.65
N PRO A 132 4.13 0.12 3.94
CA PRO A 132 3.96 1.20 4.91
C PRO A 132 5.01 2.32 4.78
N TYR A 133 4.56 3.55 4.87
CA TYR A 133 5.40 4.75 4.88
C TYR A 133 6.14 4.93 6.22
N PRO A 134 7.23 5.72 6.26
CA PRO A 134 7.91 6.03 7.51
C PRO A 134 6.95 6.65 8.52
N VAL A 135 6.96 6.15 9.76
CA VAL A 135 6.12 6.68 10.83
C VAL A 135 6.88 7.71 11.66
N SER A 136 6.25 8.85 11.94
CA SER A 136 6.80 9.85 12.85
C SER A 136 6.04 9.84 14.18
N PRO A 137 6.69 9.46 15.30
CA PRO A 137 6.04 9.49 16.61
C PRO A 137 5.59 10.90 17.04
N ARG A 138 6.16 11.94 16.42
CA ARG A 138 5.83 13.34 16.74
C ARG A 138 4.60 13.85 15.99
N LEU A 139 4.31 13.27 14.82
CA LEU A 139 3.23 13.74 13.95
C LEU A 139 1.99 12.84 14.02
N GLY A 140 2.17 11.55 14.38
CA GLY A 140 1.09 10.59 14.29
C GLY A 140 0.65 10.39 12.83
N ALA A 141 -0.65 10.48 12.58
CA ALA A 141 -1.19 10.51 11.23
C ALA A 141 -0.77 11.80 10.50
N VAL A 142 -0.47 11.69 9.20
CA VAL A 142 0.07 12.81 8.43
C VAL A 142 -0.53 12.88 7.03
N VAL A 143 -0.64 14.09 6.49
CA VAL A 143 -0.98 14.33 5.09
C VAL A 143 0.30 14.71 4.35
N TRP A 144 0.74 13.82 3.46
CA TRP A 144 1.87 14.07 2.57
C TRP A 144 1.36 14.60 1.23
N THR A 145 1.89 15.73 0.81
CA THR A 145 1.57 16.34 -0.49
C THR A 145 2.83 16.49 -1.32
N ASP A 146 2.81 15.97 -2.54
CA ASP A 146 3.92 16.16 -3.48
C ASP A 146 3.41 16.31 -4.92
N THR A 147 4.25 16.92 -5.77
CA THR A 147 3.99 17.02 -7.19
C THR A 147 4.80 15.97 -7.93
N TRP A 148 4.10 15.17 -8.72
CA TRP A 148 4.64 14.11 -9.54
C TRP A 148 4.96 14.64 -10.93
N LEU A 149 6.21 14.52 -11.30
CA LEU A 149 6.77 14.91 -12.59
C LEU A 149 6.99 13.63 -13.40
N TRP A 150 6.05 13.29 -14.26
CA TRP A 150 5.95 11.97 -14.89
C TRP A 150 6.33 12.03 -16.36
N ASP A 151 7.29 11.19 -16.75
CA ASP A 151 7.70 11.01 -18.13
C ASP A 151 6.87 9.93 -18.84
N ARG A 152 6.80 10.01 -20.16
CA ARG A 152 6.07 9.04 -20.99
C ARG A 152 6.56 7.60 -20.86
N SER A 153 7.82 7.40 -20.48
CA SER A 153 8.39 6.07 -20.21
C SER A 153 7.88 5.42 -18.91
N GLY A 154 7.10 6.14 -18.09
CA GLY A 154 6.68 5.72 -16.75
C GLY A 154 7.73 5.97 -15.67
N ARG A 155 8.84 6.64 -16.00
CA ARG A 155 9.79 7.17 -15.03
C ARG A 155 9.28 8.50 -14.48
N PHE A 156 9.73 8.85 -13.29
CA PHE A 156 9.24 10.05 -12.62
C PHE A 156 10.28 10.69 -11.71
N GLN A 157 10.02 11.93 -11.35
CA GLN A 157 10.59 12.58 -10.17
C GLN A 157 9.46 13.16 -9.32
N LEU A 158 9.74 13.34 -8.03
CA LEU A 158 8.92 14.12 -7.12
C LEU A 158 9.52 15.51 -7.01
N ASP A 159 8.70 16.55 -7.02
CA ASP A 159 9.16 17.94 -6.94
C ASP A 159 10.05 18.18 -5.72
N THR A 160 9.75 17.56 -4.60
CA THR A 160 10.56 17.61 -3.37
C THR A 160 12.02 17.16 -3.57
N LEU A 161 12.30 16.27 -4.51
CA LEU A 161 13.63 15.72 -4.79
C LEU A 161 14.04 15.91 -6.25
N SER A 162 13.41 16.82 -6.97
CA SER A 162 13.66 17.06 -8.38
C SER A 162 15.04 17.70 -8.61
N GLU A 163 15.71 17.25 -9.67
CA GLU A 163 16.96 17.86 -10.17
C GLU A 163 16.67 19.05 -11.13
N GLY A 164 15.41 19.41 -11.27
CA GLY A 164 14.95 20.47 -12.16
C GLY A 164 14.72 20.01 -13.59
N GLN A 165 14.43 20.96 -14.48
CA GLN A 165 14.18 20.71 -15.90
C GLN A 165 15.30 21.32 -16.76
N LEU A 166 15.52 20.73 -17.92
CA LEU A 166 16.32 21.33 -18.98
C LEU A 166 15.58 22.56 -19.51
N GLN A 167 16.31 23.66 -19.71
CA GLN A 167 15.76 24.83 -20.38
C GLN A 167 15.70 24.57 -21.89
N GLN A 168 14.68 25.10 -22.55
CA GLN A 168 14.56 25.06 -24.01
C GLN A 168 15.56 26.01 -24.66
#